data_1e086878e58d732e2467d1246df9451f
#
_entry.id   1e086878e58d732e2467d1246df9451f
#
_cell.length_a   1.000
_cell.length_b   1.000
_cell.length_c   1.000
_cell.angle_alpha   90.00
_cell.angle_beta   90.00
_cell.angle_gamma   90.00
#
_symmetry.space_group_name_H-M   'P 1'
#
loop_
_entity.id
_entity.type
_entity.pdbx_description
1 polymer ?
#
loop_
_entity_poly.entity_id
_entity_poly.type
_entity_poly.pdbx_seq_one_letter_code
_entity_poly.pdbx_strand_id
1 'polypeptide(L)'
;NHCLYLDIETNGGDLYSGFITTIATYDGNNIKYYVNGENLDDFIKDVFNSKILVTYNGKSFDIPFIENYFNIKLNHAQIDLRYTLKSLGYGGGLKSCEKQLGLNRDGLEGVDGYFAIHLWNEYYYNANQDALKTLLAYNIEDSINLERLMQISYNMKVVNLGFKNFEEISFSASPNNLFKPHFETILMLRSKLNADF
;
A
#
# COMPACT_ATOMS: atom_id res chain seq x y z
N ASN A 1 10.68 12.86 -10.14
CA ASN A 1 9.97 12.72 -8.86
C ASN A 1 10.94 12.26 -7.78
N HIS A 2 10.77 12.78 -6.56
CA HIS A 2 11.63 12.43 -5.44
C HIS A 2 10.92 11.54 -4.42
N CYS A 3 9.60 11.44 -4.49
CA CYS A 3 8.78 10.62 -3.60
C CYS A 3 8.45 9.27 -4.25
N LEU A 4 8.46 8.24 -3.45
CA LEU A 4 7.96 6.91 -3.78
C LEU A 4 6.93 6.51 -2.73
N TYR A 5 5.71 6.35 -3.15
CA TYR A 5 4.61 5.82 -2.35
C TYR A 5 4.72 4.30 -2.39
N LEU A 6 4.79 3.68 -1.23
CA LEU A 6 5.18 2.28 -1.08
C LEU A 6 4.25 1.56 -0.11
N ASP A 7 3.84 0.36 -0.50
CA ASP A 7 3.10 -0.57 0.33
C ASP A 7 3.54 -2.01 0.05
N ILE A 8 3.58 -2.87 1.08
CA ILE A 8 3.93 -4.29 0.93
C ILE A 8 2.83 -5.19 1.47
N GLU A 9 2.72 -6.37 0.86
CA GLU A 9 1.96 -7.47 1.41
C GLU A 9 2.89 -8.62 1.80
N THR A 10 2.50 -9.36 2.84
CA THR A 10 3.30 -10.46 3.37
C THR A 10 2.47 -11.74 3.49
N ASN A 11 3.12 -12.85 3.75
CA ASN A 11 2.45 -14.12 4.03
C ASN A 11 1.82 -14.22 5.43
N GLY A 12 1.77 -13.11 6.19
CA GLY A 12 1.23 -13.07 7.56
C GLY A 12 2.21 -13.50 8.65
N GLY A 13 3.42 -13.90 8.29
CA GLY A 13 4.48 -14.19 9.26
C GLY A 13 5.05 -12.93 9.91
N ASP A 14 5.79 -13.10 11.00
CA ASP A 14 6.50 -12.00 11.64
C ASP A 14 7.76 -11.59 10.86
N LEU A 15 8.45 -10.56 11.36
CA LEU A 15 9.65 -10.00 10.72
C LEU A 15 10.74 -11.04 10.41
N TYR A 16 10.85 -12.11 11.18
CA TYR A 16 11.92 -13.09 11.07
C TYR A 16 11.51 -14.38 10.35
N SER A 17 10.23 -14.72 10.39
CA SER A 17 9.66 -15.95 9.81
C SER A 17 8.81 -15.69 8.57
N GLY A 18 8.38 -14.44 8.37
CA GLY A 18 7.58 -14.04 7.24
C GLY A 18 8.40 -13.71 6.00
N PHE A 19 7.71 -13.62 4.87
CA PHE A 19 8.30 -13.15 3.61
C PHE A 19 7.33 -12.19 2.90
N ILE A 20 7.91 -11.33 2.06
CA ILE A 20 7.14 -10.40 1.23
C ILE A 20 6.52 -11.17 0.07
N THR A 21 5.22 -11.02 -0.13
CA THR A 21 4.47 -11.61 -1.24
C THR A 21 4.41 -10.67 -2.43
N THR A 22 4.06 -9.42 -2.19
CA THR A 22 4.05 -8.37 -3.22
C THR A 22 4.55 -7.05 -2.63
N ILE A 23 5.11 -6.22 -3.51
CA ILE A 23 5.40 -4.81 -3.25
C ILE A 23 4.73 -4.01 -4.36
N ALA A 24 4.03 -2.93 -4.01
CA ALA A 24 3.56 -1.95 -4.95
C ALA A 24 4.21 -0.60 -4.69
N THR A 25 4.53 0.11 -5.76
CA THR A 25 5.10 1.46 -5.68
C THR A 25 4.46 2.37 -6.70
N TYR A 26 4.31 3.64 -6.31
CA TYR A 26 3.85 4.71 -7.19
C TYR A 26 4.75 5.93 -7.01
N ASP A 27 5.22 6.54 -8.09
CA ASP A 27 6.13 7.69 -8.06
C ASP A 27 5.46 9.02 -8.44
N GLY A 28 4.11 9.03 -8.54
CA GLY A 28 3.33 10.15 -9.02
C GLY A 28 3.10 10.15 -10.54
N ASN A 29 3.72 9.23 -11.28
CA ASN A 29 3.54 9.04 -12.72
C ASN A 29 3.42 7.57 -13.09
N ASN A 30 4.25 6.71 -12.51
CA ASN A 30 4.38 5.31 -12.87
C ASN A 30 4.04 4.42 -11.69
N ILE A 31 3.25 3.40 -11.94
CA ILE A 31 2.98 2.32 -11.03
C ILE A 31 3.93 1.18 -11.36
N LYS A 32 4.59 0.63 -10.34
CA LYS A 32 5.36 -0.61 -10.44
C LYS A 32 4.88 -1.59 -9.38
N TYR A 33 4.97 -2.87 -9.69
CA TYR A 33 4.67 -3.94 -8.76
C TYR A 33 5.69 -5.05 -8.88
N TYR A 34 5.92 -5.74 -7.77
CA TYR A 34 6.91 -6.79 -7.66
C TYR A 34 6.28 -7.97 -6.92
N VAL A 35 6.47 -9.16 -7.47
CA VAL A 35 5.85 -10.41 -7.00
C VAL A 35 6.94 -11.40 -6.59
N ASN A 36 6.77 -12.01 -5.42
CA ASN A 36 7.67 -13.05 -4.93
C ASN A 36 7.69 -14.24 -5.90
N GLY A 37 8.90 -14.71 -6.21
CA GLY A 37 9.11 -15.78 -7.19
C GLY A 37 9.06 -15.35 -8.66
N GLU A 38 8.78 -14.06 -8.96
CA GLU A 38 8.80 -13.52 -10.32
C GLU A 38 9.86 -12.41 -10.47
N ASN A 39 9.60 -11.23 -9.94
CA ASN A 39 10.43 -10.04 -10.16
C ASN A 39 10.71 -9.24 -8.86
N LEU A 40 10.51 -9.84 -7.69
CA LEU A 40 10.61 -9.12 -6.41
C LEU A 40 11.98 -8.46 -6.20
N ASP A 41 13.05 -9.08 -6.67
CA ASP A 41 14.42 -8.58 -6.53
C ASP A 41 14.69 -7.30 -7.35
N ASP A 42 13.88 -7.01 -8.37
CA ASP A 42 14.01 -5.78 -9.15
C ASP A 42 13.64 -4.52 -8.34
N PHE A 43 12.84 -4.69 -7.27
CA PHE A 43 12.52 -3.61 -6.34
C PHE A 43 13.77 -2.91 -5.79
N ILE A 44 14.83 -3.66 -5.48
CA ILE A 44 16.08 -3.11 -4.92
C ILE A 44 16.69 -2.07 -5.87
N LYS A 45 16.65 -2.33 -7.18
CA LYS A 45 17.19 -1.40 -8.19
C LYS A 45 16.38 -0.10 -8.27
N ASP A 46 15.07 -0.22 -8.04
CA ASP A 46 14.14 0.88 -8.22
C ASP A 46 14.02 1.77 -6.99
N VAL A 47 14.00 1.20 -5.79
CA VAL A 47 13.79 1.96 -4.55
C VAL A 47 14.86 3.04 -4.31
N PHE A 48 16.13 2.75 -4.65
CA PHE A 48 17.23 3.70 -4.47
C PHE A 48 17.23 4.87 -5.49
N ASN A 49 16.34 4.86 -6.49
CA ASN A 49 16.16 6.00 -7.39
C ASN A 49 15.32 7.11 -6.76
N SER A 50 14.67 6.87 -5.63
CA SER A 50 13.88 7.85 -4.89
C SER A 50 14.69 8.46 -3.73
N LYS A 51 14.19 9.56 -3.16
CA LYS A 51 14.79 10.21 -1.99
C LYS A 51 13.91 10.14 -0.77
N ILE A 52 12.61 10.02 -0.97
CA ILE A 52 11.60 10.04 0.08
C ILE A 52 10.70 8.82 -0.10
N LEU A 53 10.51 8.04 0.95
CA LEU A 53 9.52 6.98 1.01
C LEU A 53 8.29 7.49 1.78
N VAL A 54 7.13 7.34 1.16
CA VAL A 54 5.84 7.67 1.76
C VAL A 54 5.07 6.38 1.97
N THR A 55 4.69 6.11 3.21
CA THR A 55 4.03 4.86 3.61
C THR A 55 2.87 5.15 4.58
N TYR A 56 2.08 4.14 4.89
CA TYR A 56 1.15 4.16 6.01
C TYR A 56 1.53 3.09 7.04
N ASN A 57 1.99 3.51 8.22
CA ASN A 57 2.56 2.63 9.25
C ASN A 57 3.90 1.96 8.86
N GLY A 58 4.52 2.42 7.78
CA GLY A 58 5.70 1.78 7.22
C GLY A 58 6.94 1.85 8.10
N LYS A 59 7.06 2.86 8.96
CA LYS A 59 8.17 2.92 9.95
C LYS A 59 8.17 1.73 10.90
N SER A 60 6.99 1.16 11.18
CA SER A 60 6.83 0.05 12.11
C SER A 60 6.67 -1.30 11.41
N PHE A 61 6.38 -1.33 10.12
CA PHE A 61 6.09 -2.55 9.38
C PHE A 61 6.88 -2.65 8.07
N ASP A 62 6.51 -1.89 7.03
CA ASP A 62 7.06 -2.05 5.68
C ASP A 62 8.59 -1.91 5.64
N ILE A 63 9.10 -0.84 6.22
CA ILE A 63 10.53 -0.52 6.16
C ILE A 63 11.39 -1.57 6.88
N PRO A 64 11.12 -1.93 8.16
CA PRO A 64 11.85 -3.00 8.81
C PRO A 64 11.74 -4.34 8.10
N PHE A 65 10.56 -4.64 7.53
CA PHE A 65 10.33 -5.89 6.82
C PHE A 65 11.17 -5.98 5.53
N ILE A 66 11.17 -4.90 4.73
CA ILE A 66 11.99 -4.78 3.52
C ILE A 66 13.49 -4.87 3.87
N GLU A 67 13.93 -4.11 4.87
CA GLU A 67 15.33 -4.11 5.29
C GLU A 67 15.80 -5.50 5.72
N ASN A 68 14.97 -6.21 6.50
CA ASN A 68 15.28 -7.56 6.94
C ASN A 68 15.25 -8.56 5.78
N TYR A 69 14.20 -8.52 4.95
CA TYR A 69 14.01 -9.48 3.86
C TYR A 69 15.12 -9.41 2.82
N PHE A 70 15.50 -8.22 2.40
CA PHE A 70 16.56 -8.01 1.39
C PHE A 70 17.96 -7.82 1.98
N ASN A 71 18.09 -7.81 3.30
CA ASN A 71 19.34 -7.50 4.01
C ASN A 71 19.98 -6.17 3.53
N ILE A 72 19.19 -5.11 3.46
CA ILE A 72 19.59 -3.76 3.03
C ILE A 72 19.26 -2.73 4.09
N LYS A 73 19.70 -1.46 3.86
CA LYS A 73 19.27 -0.30 4.63
C LYS A 73 18.62 0.75 3.73
N LEU A 74 17.43 1.19 4.12
CA LEU A 74 16.69 2.23 3.44
C LEU A 74 16.94 3.59 4.11
N ASN A 75 18.04 4.24 3.75
CA ASN A 75 18.46 5.55 4.29
C ASN A 75 17.69 6.75 3.69
N HIS A 76 16.46 6.51 3.22
CA HIS A 76 15.60 7.53 2.66
C HIS A 76 14.99 8.42 3.74
N ALA A 77 14.64 9.66 3.40
CA ALA A 77 13.69 10.41 4.21
C ALA A 77 12.34 9.68 4.21
N GLN A 78 11.72 9.55 5.37
CA GLN A 78 10.49 8.76 5.52
C GLN A 78 9.34 9.61 6.00
N ILE A 79 8.24 9.60 5.27
CA ILE A 79 6.96 10.19 5.66
C ILE A 79 5.99 9.03 5.93
N ASP A 80 5.64 8.84 7.20
CA ASP A 80 4.64 7.85 7.59
C ASP A 80 3.31 8.55 7.85
N LEU A 81 2.37 8.35 6.95
CA LEU A 81 1.07 9.01 6.95
C LEU A 81 0.19 8.64 8.14
N ARG A 82 0.43 7.49 8.79
CA ARG A 82 -0.27 7.13 10.03
C ARG A 82 -0.10 8.22 11.09
N TYR A 83 1.11 8.72 11.28
CA TYR A 83 1.37 9.76 12.28
C TYR A 83 0.85 11.12 11.83
N THR A 84 1.01 11.45 10.56
CA THR A 84 0.53 12.71 10.01
C THR A 84 -1.00 12.81 10.11
N LEU A 85 -1.72 11.79 9.65
CA LEU A 85 -3.18 11.73 9.69
C LEU A 85 -3.70 11.68 11.14
N LYS A 86 -3.05 10.90 12.02
CA LYS A 86 -3.40 10.89 13.45
C LYS A 86 -3.33 12.28 14.09
N SER A 87 -2.33 13.07 13.72
CA SER A 87 -2.18 14.45 14.23
C SER A 87 -3.24 15.42 13.69
N LEU A 88 -3.99 15.01 12.65
CA LEU A 88 -5.13 15.72 12.07
C LEU A 88 -6.48 15.17 12.55
N GLY A 89 -6.47 14.18 13.46
CA GLY A 89 -7.68 13.57 14.02
C GLY A 89 -8.18 12.32 13.28
N TYR A 90 -7.46 11.84 12.25
CA TYR A 90 -7.83 10.63 11.51
C TYR A 90 -7.11 9.39 12.06
N GLY A 91 -7.82 8.25 12.10
CA GLY A 91 -7.26 7.01 12.64
C GLY A 91 -8.10 5.78 12.30
N GLY A 92 -7.69 4.62 12.84
CA GLY A 92 -8.38 3.36 12.60
C GLY A 92 -7.82 2.54 11.43
N GLY A 93 -6.59 2.81 11.01
CA GLY A 93 -5.92 2.15 9.87
C GLY A 93 -6.10 2.91 8.56
N LEU A 94 -5.35 2.48 7.51
CA LEU A 94 -5.34 3.13 6.19
C LEU A 94 -6.75 3.25 5.62
N LYS A 95 -7.47 2.14 5.53
CA LYS A 95 -8.84 2.08 4.96
C LYS A 95 -9.87 2.93 5.71
N SER A 96 -9.71 3.03 7.04
CA SER A 96 -10.55 3.92 7.84
C SER A 96 -10.27 5.39 7.54
N CYS A 97 -8.99 5.77 7.42
CA CYS A 97 -8.60 7.14 7.04
C CYS A 97 -9.12 7.50 5.65
N GLU A 98 -8.96 6.60 4.66
CA GLU A 98 -9.48 6.77 3.30
C GLU A 98 -10.99 7.03 3.32
N LYS A 99 -11.74 6.16 3.97
CA LYS A 99 -13.20 6.31 4.09
C LYS A 99 -13.60 7.64 4.73
N GLN A 100 -12.92 8.04 5.82
CA GLN A 100 -13.18 9.32 6.50
C GLN A 100 -12.87 10.53 5.60
N LEU A 101 -11.94 10.38 4.66
CA LEU A 101 -11.52 11.41 3.71
C LEU A 101 -12.19 11.29 2.33
N GLY A 102 -13.17 10.39 2.17
CA GLY A 102 -13.95 10.24 0.96
C GLY A 102 -13.25 9.52 -0.19
N LEU A 103 -12.20 8.75 0.10
CA LEU A 103 -11.55 7.89 -0.90
C LEU A 103 -12.26 6.54 -0.95
N ASN A 104 -12.69 6.15 -2.14
CA ASN A 104 -13.35 4.87 -2.39
C ASN A 104 -12.38 3.86 -3.01
N ARG A 105 -12.69 2.58 -2.83
CA ARG A 105 -11.93 1.43 -3.35
C ARG A 105 -12.87 0.53 -4.13
N ASP A 106 -13.10 0.85 -5.38
CA ASP A 106 -14.07 0.16 -6.21
C ASP A 106 -13.76 -1.34 -6.36
N GLY A 107 -14.66 -2.17 -5.84
CA GLY A 107 -14.57 -3.62 -5.90
C GLY A 107 -13.61 -4.28 -4.90
N LEU A 108 -12.97 -3.49 -4.02
CA LEU A 108 -12.06 -3.98 -2.96
C LEU A 108 -12.70 -3.87 -1.56
N GLU A 109 -14.01 -3.65 -1.48
CA GLU A 109 -14.72 -3.57 -0.20
C GLU A 109 -14.55 -4.86 0.60
N GLY A 110 -14.04 -4.73 1.83
CA GLY A 110 -13.79 -5.86 2.73
C GLY A 110 -12.61 -6.74 2.35
N VAL A 111 -11.76 -6.30 1.43
CA VAL A 111 -10.40 -6.84 1.24
C VAL A 111 -9.48 -6.07 2.17
N ASP A 112 -8.80 -6.76 3.05
CA ASP A 112 -7.84 -6.22 4.01
C ASP A 112 -6.55 -7.04 4.01
N GLY A 113 -5.57 -6.69 4.85
CA GLY A 113 -4.29 -7.41 4.91
C GLY A 113 -4.43 -8.89 5.28
N TYR A 114 -5.43 -9.25 6.11
CA TYR A 114 -5.72 -10.65 6.40
C TYR A 114 -6.24 -11.38 5.15
N PHE A 115 -7.13 -10.74 4.41
CA PHE A 115 -7.65 -11.29 3.16
C PHE A 115 -6.56 -11.40 2.08
N ALA A 116 -5.60 -10.46 2.06
CA ALA A 116 -4.44 -10.50 1.16
C ALA A 116 -3.60 -11.77 1.33
N ILE A 117 -3.43 -12.26 2.56
CA ILE A 117 -2.75 -13.54 2.83
C ILE A 117 -3.48 -14.70 2.13
N HIS A 118 -4.82 -14.71 2.17
CA HIS A 118 -5.61 -15.77 1.53
C HIS A 118 -5.58 -15.67 0.00
N LEU A 119 -5.55 -14.46 -0.56
CA LEU A 119 -5.35 -14.26 -2.00
C LEU A 119 -3.98 -14.80 -2.44
N TRP A 120 -2.92 -14.50 -1.67
CA TRP A 120 -1.60 -15.06 -1.94
C TRP A 120 -1.58 -16.59 -1.88
N ASN A 121 -2.16 -17.19 -0.83
CA ASN A 121 -2.22 -18.63 -0.68
C ASN A 121 -3.00 -19.31 -1.82
N GLU A 122 -4.11 -18.71 -2.26
CA GLU A 122 -4.91 -19.22 -3.39
C GLU A 122 -4.11 -19.16 -4.70
N TYR A 123 -3.32 -18.10 -4.91
CA TYR A 123 -2.39 -18.02 -6.03
C TYR A 123 -1.28 -19.09 -5.92
N TYR A 124 -0.60 -19.11 -4.78
CA TYR A 124 0.62 -19.91 -4.61
C TYR A 124 0.36 -21.41 -4.62
N TYR A 125 -0.69 -21.88 -3.93
CA TYR A 125 -0.99 -23.31 -3.82
C TYR A 125 -1.92 -23.83 -4.93
N ASN A 126 -2.80 -22.99 -5.45
CA ASN A 126 -3.81 -23.40 -6.42
C ASN A 126 -3.59 -22.80 -7.83
N ALA A 127 -2.47 -22.08 -8.03
CA ALA A 127 -2.13 -21.41 -9.29
C ALA A 127 -3.24 -20.47 -9.82
N ASN A 128 -4.07 -19.91 -8.93
CA ASN A 128 -5.17 -19.04 -9.29
C ASN A 128 -4.66 -17.63 -9.64
N GLN A 129 -4.54 -17.34 -10.93
CA GLN A 129 -4.05 -16.07 -11.44
C GLN A 129 -4.97 -14.88 -11.12
N ASP A 130 -6.26 -15.11 -10.96
CA ASP A 130 -7.21 -14.06 -10.63
C ASP A 130 -7.11 -13.66 -9.14
N ALA A 131 -6.64 -14.58 -8.27
CA ALA A 131 -6.27 -14.26 -6.90
C ALA A 131 -5.04 -13.34 -6.85
N LEU A 132 -3.99 -13.62 -7.65
CA LEU A 132 -2.83 -12.74 -7.75
C LEU A 132 -3.22 -11.36 -8.30
N LYS A 133 -4.01 -11.29 -9.37
CA LYS A 133 -4.48 -10.00 -9.92
C LYS A 133 -5.27 -9.20 -8.90
N THR A 134 -6.09 -9.86 -8.09
CA THR A 134 -6.87 -9.21 -7.02
C THR A 134 -5.96 -8.69 -5.91
N LEU A 135 -4.94 -9.47 -5.51
CA LEU A 135 -3.93 -9.06 -4.55
C LEU A 135 -3.14 -7.84 -5.05
N LEU A 136 -2.72 -7.86 -6.33
CA LEU A 136 -2.03 -6.74 -6.95
C LEU A 136 -2.93 -5.50 -7.08
N ALA A 137 -4.20 -5.67 -7.43
CA ALA A 137 -5.15 -4.57 -7.45
C ALA A 137 -5.25 -3.91 -6.07
N TYR A 138 -5.29 -4.71 -5.00
CA TYR A 138 -5.36 -4.26 -3.63
C TYR A 138 -4.08 -3.50 -3.19
N ASN A 139 -2.91 -4.10 -3.37
CA ASN A 139 -1.62 -3.54 -2.97
C ASN A 139 -1.29 -2.25 -3.77
N ILE A 140 -1.60 -2.20 -5.07
CA ILE A 140 -1.43 -1.01 -5.92
C ILE A 140 -2.37 0.10 -5.47
N GLU A 141 -3.62 -0.21 -5.12
CA GLU A 141 -4.58 0.78 -4.63
C GLU A 141 -4.11 1.42 -3.33
N ASP A 142 -3.53 0.62 -2.41
CA ASP A 142 -2.92 1.12 -1.19
C ASP A 142 -1.83 2.15 -1.53
N SER A 143 -0.91 1.83 -2.45
CA SER A 143 0.17 2.72 -2.86
C SER A 143 -0.29 4.01 -3.57
N ILE A 144 -1.28 3.93 -4.46
CA ILE A 144 -1.84 5.10 -5.18
C ILE A 144 -2.50 6.06 -4.19
N ASN A 145 -3.28 5.52 -3.27
CA ASN A 145 -4.03 6.32 -2.30
C ASN A 145 -3.12 7.06 -1.30
N LEU A 146 -1.88 6.59 -1.08
CA LEU A 146 -0.91 7.32 -0.26
C LEU A 146 -0.59 8.71 -0.83
N GLU A 147 -0.51 8.87 -2.15
CA GLU A 147 -0.30 10.21 -2.73
C GLU A 147 -1.47 11.14 -2.39
N ARG A 148 -2.69 10.66 -2.57
CA ARG A 148 -3.88 11.45 -2.28
C ARG A 148 -3.97 11.83 -0.80
N LEU A 149 -3.71 10.88 0.09
CA LEU A 149 -3.66 11.11 1.53
C LEU A 149 -2.54 12.09 1.92
N MET A 150 -1.39 12.01 1.25
CA MET A 150 -0.30 12.95 1.44
C MET A 150 -0.70 14.37 1.05
N GLN A 151 -1.30 14.57 -0.11
CA GLN A 151 -1.78 15.86 -0.59
C GLN A 151 -2.83 16.47 0.35
N ILE A 152 -3.84 15.68 0.74
CA ILE A 152 -4.88 16.09 1.70
C ILE A 152 -4.24 16.50 3.04
N SER A 153 -3.38 15.66 3.59
CA SER A 153 -2.76 15.93 4.89
C SER A 153 -1.85 17.14 4.87
N TYR A 154 -1.12 17.37 3.76
CA TYR A 154 -0.33 18.58 3.57
C TYR A 154 -1.21 19.84 3.59
N ASN A 155 -2.27 19.88 2.76
CA ASN A 155 -3.17 21.02 2.67
C ASN A 155 -3.81 21.33 4.04
N MET A 156 -4.29 20.32 4.75
CA MET A 156 -4.84 20.49 6.10
C MET A 156 -3.80 21.03 7.09
N LYS A 157 -2.55 20.58 7.00
CA LYS A 157 -1.47 21.10 7.85
C LYS A 157 -1.13 22.55 7.55
N VAL A 158 -1.07 22.92 6.29
CA VAL A 158 -0.82 24.32 5.86
C VAL A 158 -1.88 25.24 6.44
N VAL A 159 -3.16 24.87 6.31
CA VAL A 159 -4.28 25.63 6.85
C VAL A 159 -4.22 25.70 8.38
N ASN A 160 -4.06 24.56 9.06
CA ASN A 160 -4.09 24.49 10.53
C ASN A 160 -2.92 25.23 11.20
N LEU A 161 -1.76 25.28 10.55
CA LEU A 161 -0.57 25.96 11.07
C LEU A 161 -0.52 27.46 10.71
N GLY A 162 -1.45 27.93 9.87
CA GLY A 162 -1.57 29.33 9.47
C GLY A 162 -0.37 29.87 8.69
N PHE A 163 0.32 29.01 7.95
CA PHE A 163 1.42 29.42 7.08
C PHE A 163 0.91 30.23 5.89
N LYS A 164 1.07 31.55 5.94
CA LYS A 164 0.56 32.48 4.89
C LYS A 164 1.32 32.39 3.56
N ASN A 165 2.51 31.82 3.54
CA ASN A 165 3.41 31.77 2.38
C ASN A 165 3.46 30.40 1.72
N PHE A 166 2.63 29.45 2.12
CA PHE A 166 2.53 28.13 1.51
C PHE A 166 1.21 28.03 0.76
N GLU A 167 1.30 27.60 -0.48
CA GLU A 167 0.13 27.33 -1.31
C GLU A 167 -0.33 25.89 -1.08
N GLU A 168 -1.64 25.68 -1.17
CA GLU A 168 -2.21 24.34 -1.20
C GLU A 168 -1.78 23.61 -2.48
N ILE A 169 -1.52 22.32 -2.35
CA ILE A 169 -1.23 21.46 -3.50
C ILE A 169 -2.55 21.12 -4.18
N SER A 170 -2.62 21.40 -5.49
CA SER A 170 -3.74 20.93 -6.32
C SER A 170 -3.71 19.40 -6.41
N PHE A 171 -4.88 18.79 -6.34
CA PHE A 171 -4.99 17.34 -6.46
C PHE A 171 -4.75 16.90 -7.90
N SER A 172 -3.79 16.00 -8.09
CA SER A 172 -3.62 15.27 -9.34
C SER A 172 -4.75 14.28 -9.56
N ALA A 173 -5.05 13.94 -10.81
CA ALA A 173 -5.92 12.82 -11.10
C ALA A 173 -5.21 11.52 -10.64
N SER A 174 -5.91 10.68 -9.89
CA SER A 174 -5.39 9.37 -9.55
C SER A 174 -5.20 8.54 -10.82
N PRO A 175 -4.10 7.81 -10.96
CA PRO A 175 -3.91 6.91 -12.08
C PRO A 175 -4.92 5.76 -12.01
N ASN A 176 -5.21 5.16 -13.16
CA ASN A 176 -5.97 3.91 -13.17
C ASN A 176 -5.11 2.79 -12.60
N ASN A 177 -5.69 1.98 -11.73
CA ASN A 177 -5.07 0.76 -11.25
C ASN A 177 -4.81 -0.20 -12.43
N LEU A 178 -3.64 -0.85 -12.44
CA LEU A 178 -3.24 -1.77 -13.50
C LEU A 178 -4.08 -3.05 -13.54
N PHE A 179 -4.64 -3.42 -12.41
CA PHE A 179 -5.45 -4.63 -12.24
C PHE A 179 -6.83 -4.28 -11.72
N LYS A 180 -7.77 -5.17 -11.98
CA LYS A 180 -9.11 -5.11 -11.40
C LYS A 180 -9.31 -6.30 -10.46
N PRO A 181 -9.96 -6.10 -9.31
CA PRO A 181 -10.29 -7.20 -8.42
C PRO A 181 -11.25 -8.17 -9.10
N HIS A 182 -11.01 -9.48 -8.93
CA HIS A 182 -11.86 -10.53 -9.47
C HIS A 182 -12.96 -10.90 -8.45
N PHE A 183 -14.17 -10.46 -8.72
CA PHE A 183 -15.28 -10.58 -7.79
C PHE A 183 -15.60 -12.03 -7.38
N GLU A 184 -15.57 -12.96 -8.31
CA GLU A 184 -15.86 -14.38 -8.03
C GLU A 184 -14.81 -15.01 -7.11
N THR A 185 -13.53 -14.67 -7.29
CA THR A 185 -12.46 -15.11 -6.39
C THR A 185 -12.65 -14.55 -4.98
N ILE A 186 -13.04 -13.28 -4.85
CA ILE A 186 -13.33 -12.67 -3.56
C ILE A 186 -14.49 -13.39 -2.88
N LEU A 187 -15.59 -13.67 -3.59
CA LEU A 187 -16.74 -14.38 -3.03
C LEU A 187 -16.38 -15.82 -2.62
N MET A 188 -15.63 -16.53 -3.46
CA MET A 188 -15.17 -17.88 -3.15
C MET A 188 -14.34 -17.91 -1.86
N LEU A 189 -13.36 -17.02 -1.73
CA LEU A 189 -12.51 -16.95 -0.53
C LEU A 189 -13.29 -16.56 0.71
N ARG A 190 -14.21 -15.59 0.63
CA ARG A 190 -15.10 -15.24 1.74
C ARG A 190 -15.95 -16.41 2.19
N SER A 191 -16.48 -17.19 1.26
CA SER A 191 -17.26 -18.39 1.57
C SER A 191 -16.42 -19.43 2.31
N LYS A 192 -15.18 -19.67 1.87
CA LYS A 192 -14.23 -20.56 2.56
C LYS A 192 -13.97 -20.08 3.99
N LEU A 193 -13.62 -18.80 4.16
CA LEU A 193 -13.29 -18.22 5.47
C LEU A 193 -14.47 -18.24 6.45
N ASN A 194 -15.70 -18.07 5.97
CA ASN A 194 -16.88 -18.14 6.82
C ASN A 194 -17.30 -19.57 7.16
N ALA A 195 -16.83 -20.58 6.44
CA ALA A 195 -17.11 -21.99 6.72
C ALA A 195 -16.15 -22.59 7.75
N ASP A 196 -15.03 -21.93 8.02
CA ASP A 196 -14.02 -22.36 8.99
C ASP A 196 -14.30 -21.85 10.43
N PHE A 197 -15.43 -21.15 10.61
CA PHE A 197 -15.97 -20.69 11.91
C PHE A 197 -17.34 -21.30 12.19
#